data_f5e0b5bd1a37e46addafe56bd871c46e
#
_entry.id   f5e0b5bd1a37e46addafe56bd871c46e
#
_cell.length_a   1.000
_cell.length_b   1.000
_cell.length_c   1.000
_cell.angle_alpha   90.00
_cell.angle_beta   90.00
_cell.angle_gamma   90.00
#
_symmetry.space_group_name_H-M   'P 1'
#
loop_
_entity.id
_entity.type
_entity.pdbx_description
1 polymer ?
#
loop_
_entity_poly.entity_id
_entity_poly.type
_entity_poly.pdbx_seq_one_letter_code
_entity_poly.pdbx_strand_id
1 'polypeptide(L)'
;MVSRLRRWLEGVWYEGRSGAALLAPLAVLFGFVSNLRRLAYRWGLRPRYRASVPVVIVGNLSVGGTGKSPVVAALVDALQRRGLRVGILARGYGVKLREPREVLPGVAASEVGDEPLMHALASGARVVVCPDRAAGARHLESLGVDVIVADDGLQHYGLDRDLEIVVIDALRGFGNGRLLPAGPLREPATRLASVDYVIVNGGSQGHADWVGRYGQLELRLFPAAARRVDDPRQWRALESFRDQRVHAVAAIGNPQRFFDLLRQSGLEIEEHAFADHHVFAPADLAFEDGGAILMTSKDAVKCRSFTQERMWELPVTARLSPDEGQGLIDRICALLVSHQKSPG
;
A
#
# COMPACT_ATOMS: atom_id res chain seq x y z
N MET A 1 16.61 -11.51 16.92
CA MET A 1 17.27 -10.18 17.11
C MET A 1 16.57 -9.08 16.34
N VAL A 2 16.27 -9.26 15.06
CA VAL A 2 15.58 -8.26 14.17
C VAL A 2 14.21 -7.84 14.71
N SER A 3 13.40 -8.74 15.24
CA SER A 3 12.06 -8.44 15.78
C SER A 3 12.07 -7.57 17.06
N ARG A 4 13.12 -7.70 17.89
CA ARG A 4 13.29 -6.86 19.10
C ARG A 4 13.71 -5.44 18.75
N LEU A 5 14.64 -5.28 17.79
CA LEU A 5 15.08 -3.98 17.32
C LEU A 5 13.91 -3.23 16.64
N ARG A 6 13.13 -3.91 15.80
CA ARG A 6 11.96 -3.31 15.14
C ARG A 6 10.96 -2.83 16.18
N ARG A 7 10.58 -3.63 17.16
CA ARG A 7 9.66 -3.23 18.24
C ARG A 7 10.18 -2.07 19.07
N TRP A 8 11.49 -2.04 19.32
CA TRP A 8 12.11 -0.92 20.03
C TRP A 8 12.03 0.37 19.20
N LEU A 9 12.34 0.32 17.89
CA LEU A 9 12.21 1.46 16.98
C LEU A 9 10.77 1.95 16.90
N GLU A 10 9.79 1.06 16.76
CA GLU A 10 8.37 1.42 16.75
C GLU A 10 7.96 2.12 18.05
N GLY A 11 8.45 1.66 19.20
CA GLY A 11 8.25 2.35 20.49
C GLY A 11 8.88 3.74 20.54
N VAL A 12 10.06 3.94 19.95
CA VAL A 12 10.70 5.27 19.81
C VAL A 12 9.91 6.17 18.86
N TRP A 13 9.37 5.63 17.79
CA TRP A 13 8.71 6.39 16.74
C TRP A 13 7.27 6.81 17.11
N TYR A 14 6.52 5.94 17.80
CA TYR A 14 5.07 6.11 18.00
C TYR A 14 4.65 6.16 19.47
N GLU A 15 5.44 5.60 20.40
CA GLU A 15 5.05 5.48 21.82
C GLU A 15 5.84 6.45 22.73
N GLY A 16 6.67 7.32 22.18
CA GLY A 16 7.44 8.30 22.97
C GLY A 16 8.59 7.69 23.79
N ARG A 17 9.03 6.45 23.52
CA ARG A 17 10.16 5.83 24.22
C ARG A 17 11.44 6.61 23.96
N SER A 18 12.31 6.64 24.96
CA SER A 18 13.64 7.25 24.84
C SER A 18 14.50 6.52 23.79
N GLY A 19 15.36 7.27 23.09
CA GLY A 19 16.27 6.71 22.07
C GLY A 19 16.36 7.55 20.81
N ALA A 20 15.36 8.40 20.52
CA ALA A 20 15.37 9.25 19.33
C ALA A 20 16.60 10.19 19.29
N ALA A 21 17.07 10.69 20.44
CA ALA A 21 18.26 11.56 20.52
C ALA A 21 19.55 10.83 20.11
N LEU A 22 19.70 9.56 20.49
CA LEU A 22 20.86 8.72 20.10
C LEU A 22 20.92 8.48 18.60
N LEU A 23 19.74 8.39 17.95
CA LEU A 23 19.61 8.16 16.52
C LEU A 23 19.62 9.46 15.71
N ALA A 24 19.56 10.63 16.35
CA ALA A 24 19.45 11.92 15.67
C ALA A 24 20.61 12.19 14.70
N PRO A 25 21.89 11.94 15.00
CA PRO A 25 22.97 12.17 14.04
C PRO A 25 22.82 11.36 12.75
N LEU A 26 22.37 10.09 12.88
CA LEU A 26 22.11 9.22 11.72
C LEU A 26 20.90 9.73 10.91
N ALA A 27 19.88 10.26 11.57
CA ALA A 27 18.72 10.83 10.90
C ALA A 27 19.07 12.12 10.13
N VAL A 28 19.97 12.94 10.67
CA VAL A 28 20.48 14.13 9.95
C VAL A 28 21.25 13.70 8.70
N LEU A 29 22.14 12.70 8.81
CA LEU A 29 22.89 12.18 7.67
C LEU A 29 21.94 11.57 6.61
N PHE A 30 20.97 10.76 7.04
CA PHE A 30 19.95 10.19 6.17
C PHE A 30 19.17 11.29 5.44
N GLY A 31 18.74 12.34 6.16
CA GLY A 31 18.02 13.47 5.60
C GLY A 31 18.86 14.24 4.57
N PHE A 32 20.15 14.47 4.89
CA PHE A 32 21.08 15.12 3.96
C PHE A 32 21.25 14.33 2.67
N VAL A 33 21.55 13.02 2.76
CA VAL A 33 21.72 12.15 1.59
C VAL A 33 20.44 12.05 0.77
N SER A 34 19.29 11.88 1.42
CA SER A 34 17.99 11.80 0.75
C SER A 34 17.65 13.10 0.02
N ASN A 35 17.91 14.24 0.65
CA ASN A 35 17.69 15.55 0.04
C ASN A 35 18.64 15.80 -1.14
N LEU A 36 19.93 15.50 -0.97
CA LEU A 36 20.92 15.62 -2.03
C LEU A 36 20.53 14.76 -3.26
N ARG A 37 20.10 13.52 -3.02
CA ARG A 37 19.59 12.64 -4.09
C ARG A 37 18.40 13.27 -4.81
N ARG A 38 17.42 13.80 -4.07
CA ARG A 38 16.24 14.48 -4.64
C ARG A 38 16.63 15.70 -5.47
N LEU A 39 17.55 16.53 -4.97
CA LEU A 39 18.05 17.69 -5.67
C LEU A 39 18.80 17.33 -6.95
N ALA A 40 19.59 16.25 -6.93
CA ALA A 40 20.31 15.76 -8.13
C ALA A 40 19.35 15.40 -9.27
N TYR A 41 18.20 14.79 -8.96
CA TYR A 41 17.16 14.56 -9.96
C TYR A 41 16.46 15.87 -10.38
N ARG A 42 16.16 16.76 -9.43
CA ARG A 42 15.48 18.02 -9.71
C ARG A 42 16.32 18.95 -10.60
N TRP A 43 17.64 18.95 -10.43
CA TRP A 43 18.58 19.73 -11.26
C TRP A 43 19.01 19.04 -12.55
N GLY A 44 18.43 17.87 -12.86
CA GLY A 44 18.78 17.14 -14.10
C GLY A 44 20.14 16.46 -14.07
N LEU A 45 20.83 16.41 -12.91
CA LEU A 45 22.12 15.71 -12.75
C LEU A 45 21.98 14.18 -12.82
N ARG A 46 20.76 13.67 -12.68
CA ARG A 46 20.44 12.26 -12.89
C ARG A 46 19.31 12.13 -13.91
N PRO A 47 19.42 11.16 -14.83
CA PRO A 47 18.41 10.96 -15.85
C PRO A 47 17.07 10.53 -15.24
N ARG A 48 15.97 11.03 -15.82
CA ARG A 48 14.62 10.59 -15.51
C ARG A 48 14.03 9.98 -16.78
N TYR A 49 13.26 8.94 -16.59
CA TYR A 49 12.47 8.37 -17.68
C TYR A 49 11.09 9.02 -17.67
N ARG A 50 10.70 9.62 -18.79
CA ARG A 50 9.35 10.12 -19.05
C ARG A 50 8.61 9.05 -19.84
N ALA A 51 7.54 8.52 -19.27
CA ALA A 51 6.67 7.59 -19.98
C ALA A 51 5.80 8.32 -21.02
N SER A 52 5.40 7.62 -22.07
CA SER A 52 4.49 8.12 -23.11
C SER A 52 3.03 8.19 -22.62
N VAL A 53 2.73 7.54 -21.49
CA VAL A 53 1.42 7.57 -20.82
C VAL A 53 1.53 8.23 -19.45
N PRO A 54 0.43 8.79 -18.91
CA PRO A 54 0.45 9.39 -17.59
C PRO A 54 0.90 8.43 -16.48
N VAL A 55 1.73 8.95 -15.57
CA VAL A 55 2.24 8.23 -14.41
C VAL A 55 1.69 8.86 -13.13
N VAL A 56 0.87 8.10 -12.41
CA VAL A 56 0.31 8.45 -11.10
C VAL A 56 1.09 7.72 -10.02
N ILE A 57 1.73 8.44 -9.12
CA ILE A 57 2.46 7.86 -7.99
C ILE A 57 1.55 7.82 -6.76
N VAL A 58 1.37 6.65 -6.19
CA VAL A 58 0.79 6.48 -4.85
C VAL A 58 1.90 6.08 -3.89
N GLY A 59 2.10 6.87 -2.85
CA GLY A 59 3.18 6.63 -1.90
C GLY A 59 2.88 7.12 -0.50
N ASN A 60 3.86 7.05 0.39
CA ASN A 60 3.79 7.59 1.73
C ASN A 60 5.14 8.17 2.16
N LEU A 61 5.12 8.98 3.21
CA LEU A 61 6.32 9.58 3.79
C LEU A 61 6.92 8.74 4.92
N SER A 62 6.13 7.92 5.61
CA SER A 62 6.57 7.11 6.74
C SER A 62 6.78 5.65 6.33
N VAL A 63 7.63 4.93 7.05
CA VAL A 63 7.72 3.46 6.93
C VAL A 63 6.51 2.79 7.56
N GLY A 64 6.08 1.67 6.99
CA GLY A 64 4.95 0.86 7.47
C GLY A 64 3.71 0.96 6.61
N GLY A 65 2.66 0.25 7.02
CA GLY A 65 1.38 0.19 6.30
C GLY A 65 0.54 1.43 6.55
N THR A 66 0.40 2.30 5.58
CA THR A 66 -0.46 3.50 5.63
C THR A 66 -1.79 3.33 4.91
N GLY A 67 -2.02 2.15 4.29
CA GLY A 67 -3.22 1.89 3.48
C GLY A 67 -3.08 2.31 2.01
N LYS A 68 -1.88 2.33 1.45
CA LYS A 68 -1.64 2.60 0.02
C LYS A 68 -2.36 1.60 -0.89
N SER A 69 -2.23 0.31 -0.60
CA SER A 69 -2.77 -0.73 -1.47
C SER A 69 -4.28 -0.63 -1.69
N PRO A 70 -5.13 -0.36 -0.67
CA PRO A 70 -6.54 -0.04 -0.89
C PRO A 70 -6.78 1.20 -1.76
N VAL A 71 -5.94 2.24 -1.63
CA VAL A 71 -6.02 3.45 -2.49
C VAL A 71 -5.71 3.09 -3.94
N VAL A 72 -4.62 2.36 -4.18
CA VAL A 72 -4.25 1.87 -5.53
C VAL A 72 -5.40 1.06 -6.12
N ALA A 73 -5.96 0.12 -5.37
CA ALA A 73 -7.08 -0.69 -5.84
C ALA A 73 -8.32 0.15 -6.20
N ALA A 74 -8.68 1.16 -5.38
CA ALA A 74 -9.79 2.05 -5.64
C ALA A 74 -9.57 2.94 -6.88
N LEU A 75 -8.36 3.46 -7.06
CA LEU A 75 -8.00 4.24 -8.25
C LEU A 75 -8.06 3.40 -9.51
N VAL A 76 -7.48 2.20 -9.47
CA VAL A 76 -7.48 1.27 -10.60
C VAL A 76 -8.90 0.90 -11.00
N ASP A 77 -9.75 0.51 -10.06
CA ASP A 77 -11.16 0.19 -10.30
C ASP A 77 -11.93 1.39 -10.88
N ALA A 78 -11.72 2.60 -10.36
CA ALA A 78 -12.38 3.80 -10.88
C ALA A 78 -11.93 4.14 -12.31
N LEU A 79 -10.64 3.99 -12.62
CA LEU A 79 -10.09 4.24 -13.97
C LEU A 79 -10.54 3.18 -14.97
N GLN A 80 -10.58 1.90 -14.56
CA GLN A 80 -11.11 0.81 -15.39
C GLN A 80 -12.60 0.99 -15.70
N ARG A 81 -13.41 1.49 -14.74
CA ARG A 81 -14.81 1.87 -15.01
C ARG A 81 -14.97 2.98 -16.05
N ARG A 82 -13.94 3.80 -16.25
CA ARG A 82 -13.87 4.78 -17.35
C ARG A 82 -13.38 4.19 -18.67
N GLY A 83 -13.18 2.86 -18.74
CA GLY A 83 -12.71 2.14 -19.93
C GLY A 83 -11.21 2.19 -20.15
N LEU A 84 -10.40 2.62 -19.16
CA LEU A 84 -8.95 2.74 -19.30
C LEU A 84 -8.25 1.42 -18.99
N ARG A 85 -7.22 1.11 -19.76
CA ARG A 85 -6.28 0.00 -19.51
C ARG A 85 -5.25 0.48 -18.51
N VAL A 86 -5.37 0.05 -17.26
CA VAL A 86 -4.50 0.49 -16.17
C VAL A 86 -3.34 -0.50 -16.00
N GLY A 87 -2.11 0.04 -15.90
CA GLY A 87 -0.92 -0.69 -15.48
C GLY A 87 -0.54 -0.35 -14.03
N ILE A 88 -0.29 -1.37 -13.22
CA ILE A 88 0.25 -1.18 -11.86
C ILE A 88 1.74 -1.48 -11.88
N LEU A 89 2.54 -0.51 -11.43
CA LEU A 89 3.98 -0.65 -11.29
C LEU A 89 4.36 -0.83 -9.82
N ALA A 90 4.80 -2.03 -9.46
CA ALA A 90 5.20 -2.38 -8.10
C ALA A 90 6.70 -2.64 -7.97
N ARG A 91 7.26 -2.57 -6.75
CA ARG A 91 8.68 -2.80 -6.50
C ARG A 91 9.06 -4.28 -6.39
N GLY A 92 8.15 -5.11 -5.84
CA GLY A 92 8.47 -6.47 -5.44
C GLY A 92 9.34 -6.49 -4.17
N TYR A 93 8.77 -6.05 -3.06
CA TYR A 93 9.48 -6.10 -1.79
C TYR A 93 9.83 -7.55 -1.43
N GLY A 94 11.08 -7.80 -1.01
CA GLY A 94 11.56 -9.14 -0.64
C GLY A 94 11.98 -10.03 -1.81
N VAL A 95 11.75 -9.62 -3.07
CA VAL A 95 12.11 -10.40 -4.26
C VAL A 95 13.31 -9.79 -4.97
N LYS A 96 14.21 -10.65 -5.46
CA LYS A 96 15.41 -10.23 -6.22
C LYS A 96 15.15 -10.34 -7.72
N LEU A 97 14.57 -9.31 -8.29
CA LEU A 97 14.36 -9.20 -9.73
C LEU A 97 15.40 -8.25 -10.36
N ARG A 98 15.91 -8.61 -11.52
CA ARG A 98 16.82 -7.76 -12.32
C ARG A 98 16.10 -7.11 -13.50
N GLU A 99 15.05 -7.77 -14.01
CA GLU A 99 14.28 -7.37 -15.17
C GLU A 99 12.81 -7.18 -14.79
N PRO A 100 12.03 -6.39 -15.56
CA PRO A 100 10.60 -6.29 -15.40
C PRO A 100 9.92 -7.66 -15.50
N ARG A 101 9.04 -7.97 -14.55
CA ARG A 101 8.27 -9.21 -14.55
C ARG A 101 6.79 -8.90 -14.45
N GLU A 102 6.02 -9.33 -15.43
CA GLU A 102 4.56 -9.27 -15.36
C GLU A 102 4.02 -10.34 -14.39
N VAL A 103 3.03 -9.97 -13.59
CA VAL A 103 2.36 -10.88 -12.66
C VAL A 103 1.25 -11.59 -13.40
N LEU A 104 1.53 -12.81 -13.83
CA LEU A 104 0.60 -13.67 -14.57
C LEU A 104 -0.18 -14.58 -13.61
N PRO A 105 -1.35 -15.15 -14.04
CA PRO A 105 -2.06 -16.14 -13.28
C PRO A 105 -1.15 -17.34 -12.91
N GLY A 106 -1.25 -17.80 -11.65
CA GLY A 106 -0.47 -18.95 -11.17
C GLY A 106 0.92 -18.63 -10.62
N VAL A 107 1.41 -17.38 -10.72
CA VAL A 107 2.68 -16.96 -10.11
C VAL A 107 2.56 -16.96 -8.58
N ALA A 108 3.59 -17.43 -7.89
CA ALA A 108 3.62 -17.44 -6.43
C ALA A 108 4.02 -16.08 -5.84
N ALA A 109 3.54 -15.77 -4.62
CA ALA A 109 3.91 -14.54 -3.90
C ALA A 109 5.43 -14.45 -3.66
N SER A 110 6.12 -15.59 -3.47
CA SER A 110 7.57 -15.65 -3.32
C SER A 110 8.37 -15.19 -4.55
N GLU A 111 7.74 -15.16 -5.72
CA GLU A 111 8.37 -14.80 -6.99
C GLU A 111 8.19 -13.33 -7.37
N VAL A 112 7.09 -12.70 -6.94
CA VAL A 112 6.72 -11.34 -7.36
C VAL A 112 6.45 -10.41 -6.17
N GLY A 113 6.29 -10.95 -4.98
CA GLY A 113 5.87 -10.26 -3.77
C GLY A 113 4.37 -10.36 -3.52
N ASP A 114 3.99 -10.23 -2.26
CA ASP A 114 2.60 -10.34 -1.79
C ASP A 114 1.69 -9.20 -2.31
N GLU A 115 2.15 -7.95 -2.25
CA GLU A 115 1.37 -6.79 -2.72
C GLU A 115 1.09 -6.81 -4.23
N PRO A 116 2.08 -7.03 -5.12
CA PRO A 116 1.82 -7.13 -6.55
C PRO A 116 0.87 -8.26 -6.93
N LEU A 117 1.03 -9.42 -6.28
CA LEU A 117 0.12 -10.56 -6.51
C LEU A 117 -1.30 -10.24 -6.06
N MET A 118 -1.45 -9.61 -4.88
CA MET A 118 -2.75 -9.16 -4.39
C MET A 118 -3.41 -8.19 -5.39
N HIS A 119 -2.66 -7.21 -5.91
CA HIS A 119 -3.18 -6.28 -6.92
C HIS A 119 -3.65 -6.98 -8.20
N ALA A 120 -2.86 -7.92 -8.71
CA ALA A 120 -3.21 -8.65 -9.93
C ALA A 120 -4.51 -9.46 -9.76
N LEU A 121 -4.66 -10.12 -8.59
CA LEU A 121 -5.84 -10.93 -8.29
C LEU A 121 -7.10 -10.10 -7.99
N ALA A 122 -6.92 -8.89 -7.45
CA ALA A 122 -8.04 -8.04 -7.06
C ALA A 122 -8.58 -7.19 -8.21
N SER A 123 -7.73 -6.71 -9.14
CA SER A 123 -8.12 -5.69 -10.11
C SER A 123 -8.18 -6.19 -11.55
N GLY A 124 -7.53 -7.31 -11.88
CA GLY A 124 -7.35 -7.76 -13.27
C GLY A 124 -6.52 -6.78 -14.14
N ALA A 125 -5.91 -5.76 -13.54
CA ALA A 125 -5.00 -4.85 -14.23
C ALA A 125 -3.69 -5.54 -14.60
N ARG A 126 -2.96 -4.98 -15.58
CA ARG A 126 -1.59 -5.41 -15.85
C ARG A 126 -0.70 -4.99 -14.70
N VAL A 127 -0.07 -5.93 -14.01
CA VAL A 127 0.84 -5.65 -12.89
C VAL A 127 2.24 -6.04 -13.28
N VAL A 128 3.17 -5.09 -13.19
CA VAL A 128 4.59 -5.31 -13.47
C VAL A 128 5.41 -5.01 -12.22
N VAL A 129 6.27 -5.95 -11.88
CA VAL A 129 7.20 -5.83 -10.76
C VAL A 129 8.59 -5.53 -11.31
N CYS A 130 9.18 -4.42 -10.86
CA CYS A 130 10.55 -4.05 -11.22
C CYS A 130 11.16 -3.11 -10.18
N PRO A 131 12.36 -3.41 -9.63
CA PRO A 131 13.12 -2.45 -8.81
C PRO A 131 13.51 -1.19 -9.58
N ASP A 132 13.87 -1.32 -10.86
CA ASP A 132 14.04 -0.20 -11.79
C ASP A 132 12.67 0.22 -12.33
N ARG A 133 12.15 1.31 -11.78
CA ARG A 133 10.82 1.84 -12.13
C ARG A 133 10.74 2.32 -13.58
N ALA A 134 11.86 2.81 -14.14
CA ALA A 134 11.92 3.24 -15.53
C ALA A 134 11.79 2.04 -16.48
N ALA A 135 12.50 0.95 -16.20
CA ALA A 135 12.38 -0.29 -16.97
C ALA A 135 10.98 -0.90 -16.86
N GLY A 136 10.40 -0.90 -15.64
CA GLY A 136 9.03 -1.39 -15.42
C GLY A 136 7.98 -0.55 -16.13
N ALA A 137 8.14 0.77 -16.19
CA ALA A 137 7.23 1.66 -16.94
C ALA A 137 7.28 1.38 -18.44
N ARG A 138 8.49 1.27 -19.02
CA ARG A 138 8.64 0.87 -20.45
C ARG A 138 7.97 -0.45 -20.78
N HIS A 139 8.07 -1.42 -19.85
CA HIS A 139 7.43 -2.71 -20.04
C HIS A 139 5.89 -2.57 -20.03
N LEU A 140 5.31 -1.80 -19.10
CA LEU A 140 3.88 -1.52 -19.10
C LEU A 140 3.41 -0.79 -20.36
N GLU A 141 4.19 0.16 -20.87
CA GLU A 141 3.89 0.83 -22.15
C GLU A 141 3.83 -0.17 -23.30
N SER A 142 4.78 -1.13 -23.36
CA SER A 142 4.78 -2.19 -24.39
C SER A 142 3.56 -3.13 -24.29
N LEU A 143 2.94 -3.23 -23.10
CA LEU A 143 1.68 -3.97 -22.88
C LEU A 143 0.43 -3.15 -23.27
N GLY A 144 0.64 -1.92 -23.73
CA GLY A 144 -0.43 -1.06 -24.26
C GLY A 144 -1.36 -0.50 -23.19
N VAL A 145 -0.87 -0.19 -21.99
CA VAL A 145 -1.65 0.49 -20.95
C VAL A 145 -1.88 1.96 -21.31
N ASP A 146 -2.98 2.54 -20.81
CA ASP A 146 -3.33 3.94 -21.03
C ASP A 146 -2.81 4.84 -19.89
N VAL A 147 -2.62 4.27 -18.70
CA VAL A 147 -2.13 4.97 -17.50
C VAL A 147 -1.36 4.01 -16.60
N ILE A 148 -0.31 4.50 -15.96
CA ILE A 148 0.49 3.75 -14.99
C ILE A 148 0.21 4.28 -13.58
N VAL A 149 -0.20 3.39 -12.66
CA VAL A 149 -0.29 3.66 -11.23
C VAL A 149 0.89 2.98 -10.54
N ALA A 150 1.81 3.77 -9.99
CA ALA A 150 3.01 3.25 -9.32
C ALA A 150 2.78 3.14 -7.81
N ASP A 151 2.76 1.92 -7.28
CA ASP A 151 2.65 1.64 -5.85
C ASP A 151 4.01 1.79 -5.16
N ASP A 152 4.00 2.52 -4.03
CA ASP A 152 5.18 2.92 -3.24
C ASP A 152 6.29 3.57 -4.10
N GLY A 153 5.87 4.46 -5.01
CA GLY A 153 6.75 5.11 -5.99
C GLY A 153 7.34 6.45 -5.56
N LEU A 154 6.95 7.04 -4.44
CA LEU A 154 7.23 8.44 -4.09
C LEU A 154 8.73 8.77 -4.08
N GLN A 155 9.58 7.90 -3.53
CA GLN A 155 11.03 8.06 -3.46
C GLN A 155 11.77 7.62 -4.74
N HIS A 156 11.09 7.17 -5.78
CA HIS A 156 11.68 6.69 -7.03
C HIS A 156 11.76 7.81 -8.09
N TYR A 157 12.62 8.79 -7.85
CA TYR A 157 12.78 9.98 -8.69
C TYR A 157 13.29 9.74 -10.12
N GLY A 158 13.78 8.54 -10.43
CA GLY A 158 14.21 8.16 -11.79
C GLY A 158 13.06 7.93 -12.77
N LEU A 159 11.82 7.80 -12.29
CA LEU A 159 10.61 7.80 -13.11
C LEU A 159 9.93 9.16 -12.97
N ASP A 160 9.74 9.84 -14.09
CA ASP A 160 8.98 11.09 -14.12
C ASP A 160 7.50 10.82 -13.86
N ARG A 161 6.78 11.80 -13.37
CA ARG A 161 5.44 11.64 -12.86
C ARG A 161 4.56 12.83 -13.17
N ASP A 162 3.30 12.57 -13.43
CA ASP A 162 2.31 13.57 -13.74
C ASP A 162 1.44 13.94 -12.53
N LEU A 163 1.34 13.00 -11.56
CA LEU A 163 0.56 13.21 -10.36
C LEU A 163 1.14 12.42 -9.18
N GLU A 164 1.25 13.06 -8.02
CA GLU A 164 1.73 12.46 -6.79
C GLU A 164 0.63 12.46 -5.72
N ILE A 165 0.33 11.28 -5.20
CA ILE A 165 -0.63 11.05 -4.12
C ILE A 165 0.13 10.52 -2.90
N VAL A 166 0.01 11.20 -1.77
CA VAL A 166 0.56 10.73 -0.50
C VAL A 166 -0.55 10.22 0.39
N VAL A 167 -0.40 8.98 0.88
CA VAL A 167 -1.34 8.37 1.82
C VAL A 167 -0.77 8.45 3.24
N ILE A 168 -1.56 9.00 4.17
CA ILE A 168 -1.23 9.14 5.58
C ILE A 168 -2.19 8.28 6.40
N ASP A 169 -1.67 7.50 7.35
CA ASP A 169 -2.47 6.81 8.36
C ASP A 169 -2.87 7.81 9.44
N ALA A 170 -4.18 8.02 9.65
CA ALA A 170 -4.69 9.00 10.62
C ALA A 170 -4.27 8.69 12.07
N LEU A 171 -4.14 7.41 12.43
CA LEU A 171 -3.78 7.00 13.80
C LEU A 171 -2.28 7.16 14.07
N ARG A 172 -1.43 6.81 13.12
CA ARG A 172 0.03 6.86 13.27
C ARG A 172 0.63 8.19 12.88
N GLY A 173 -0.01 8.91 11.95
CA GLY A 173 0.46 10.18 11.42
C GLY A 173 1.93 10.10 10.97
N PHE A 174 2.73 11.04 11.48
CA PHE A 174 4.19 11.09 11.26
C PHE A 174 4.99 10.60 12.48
N GLY A 175 4.32 9.92 13.45
CA GLY A 175 4.96 9.51 14.69
C GLY A 175 5.60 10.70 15.42
N ASN A 176 6.87 10.57 15.81
CA ASN A 176 7.63 11.65 16.45
C ASN A 176 8.11 12.76 15.47
N GLY A 177 7.70 12.74 14.20
CA GLY A 177 8.02 13.73 13.18
C GLY A 177 9.48 13.71 12.68
N ARG A 178 10.30 12.76 13.09
CA ARG A 178 11.72 12.67 12.74
C ARG A 178 11.94 11.75 11.53
N LEU A 179 13.06 11.98 10.85
CA LEU A 179 13.53 11.13 9.76
C LEU A 179 14.11 9.81 10.30
N LEU A 180 14.18 8.80 9.45
CA LEU A 180 14.86 7.54 9.72
C LEU A 180 16.34 7.79 10.11
N PRO A 181 16.89 7.05 11.06
CA PRO A 181 16.23 6.04 11.90
C PRO A 181 15.65 6.60 13.21
N ALA A 182 15.77 7.89 13.52
CA ALA A 182 15.28 8.52 14.75
C ALA A 182 13.75 8.65 14.79
N GLY A 183 13.08 8.56 13.66
CA GLY A 183 11.64 8.55 13.49
C GLY A 183 11.24 7.75 12.24
N PRO A 184 9.95 7.68 11.93
CA PRO A 184 9.44 6.81 10.87
C PRO A 184 9.56 7.44 9.47
N LEU A 185 9.94 8.72 9.33
CA LEU A 185 9.86 9.43 8.07
C LEU A 185 11.00 9.09 7.11
N ARG A 186 10.64 8.76 5.86
CA ARG A 186 11.56 8.60 4.71
C ARG A 186 11.94 9.96 4.10
N GLU A 187 11.01 10.93 4.17
CA GLU A 187 11.16 12.30 3.74
C GLU A 187 10.47 13.24 4.74
N PRO A 188 10.90 14.50 4.87
CA PRO A 188 10.31 15.42 5.84
C PRO A 188 8.85 15.72 5.50
N ALA A 189 8.03 16.00 6.53
CA ALA A 189 6.61 16.32 6.35
C ALA A 189 6.36 17.54 5.43
N THR A 190 7.34 18.46 5.31
CA THR A 190 7.29 19.59 4.35
C THR A 190 7.17 19.15 2.89
N ARG A 191 7.45 17.86 2.59
CA ARG A 191 7.25 17.28 1.26
C ARG A 191 5.78 17.35 0.80
N LEU A 192 4.83 17.36 1.73
CA LEU A 192 3.40 17.47 1.45
C LEU A 192 3.04 18.76 0.69
N ALA A 193 3.79 19.85 0.88
CA ALA A 193 3.56 21.09 0.17
C ALA A 193 3.83 21.01 -1.35
N SER A 194 4.43 19.91 -1.82
CA SER A 194 4.84 19.73 -3.23
C SER A 194 4.23 18.48 -3.88
N VAL A 195 3.26 17.83 -3.24
CA VAL A 195 2.47 16.76 -3.84
C VAL A 195 1.12 17.29 -4.30
N ASP A 196 0.48 16.58 -5.23
CA ASP A 196 -0.80 17.02 -5.79
C ASP A 196 -1.97 16.69 -4.87
N TYR A 197 -1.94 15.52 -4.22
CA TYR A 197 -3.00 15.08 -3.32
C TYR A 197 -2.45 14.44 -2.05
N VAL A 198 -3.14 14.68 -0.95
CA VAL A 198 -2.93 14.00 0.33
C VAL A 198 -4.22 13.24 0.66
N ILE A 199 -4.12 11.94 0.88
CA ILE A 199 -5.23 11.08 1.29
C ILE A 199 -4.99 10.66 2.73
N VAL A 200 -5.94 10.96 3.61
CA VAL A 200 -5.90 10.55 5.02
C VAL A 200 -6.76 9.31 5.21
N ASN A 201 -6.11 8.21 5.58
CA ASN A 201 -6.74 6.92 5.78
C ASN A 201 -7.11 6.72 7.25
N GLY A 202 -8.41 6.57 7.55
CA GLY A 202 -8.92 6.30 8.89
C GLY A 202 -9.85 7.36 9.46
N GLY A 203 -10.25 8.35 8.65
CA GLY A 203 -11.24 9.35 9.02
C GLY A 203 -10.77 10.38 10.04
N SER A 204 -11.66 11.33 10.33
CA SER A 204 -11.41 12.45 11.24
C SER A 204 -11.42 12.09 12.72
N GLN A 205 -11.69 10.83 13.09
CA GLN A 205 -11.73 10.40 14.48
C GLN A 205 -10.31 10.22 15.05
N GLY A 206 -9.77 11.26 15.65
CA GLY A 206 -8.55 11.19 16.43
C GLY A 206 -7.51 12.28 16.19
N HIS A 207 -7.41 12.86 15.00
CA HIS A 207 -6.45 13.92 14.70
C HIS A 207 -7.01 14.89 13.67
N ALA A 208 -8.09 15.60 14.04
CA ALA A 208 -8.71 16.65 13.20
C ALA A 208 -7.70 17.69 12.69
N ASP A 209 -6.64 17.97 13.46
CA ASP A 209 -5.59 18.91 13.11
C ASP A 209 -4.76 18.50 11.87
N TRP A 210 -4.71 17.21 11.57
CA TRP A 210 -3.99 16.68 10.40
C TRP A 210 -4.78 16.86 9.11
N VAL A 211 -6.06 16.49 9.14
CA VAL A 211 -6.96 16.58 7.98
C VAL A 211 -7.11 18.03 7.58
N GLY A 212 -7.33 18.95 8.53
CA GLY A 212 -7.46 20.38 8.27
C GLY A 212 -6.18 21.05 7.75
N ARG A 213 -4.99 20.49 8.07
CA ARG A 213 -3.70 21.09 7.67
C ARG A 213 -3.15 20.54 6.34
N TYR A 214 -3.34 19.25 6.06
CA TYR A 214 -2.70 18.57 4.93
C TYR A 214 -3.65 17.68 4.13
N GLY A 215 -4.75 17.21 4.71
CA GLY A 215 -5.66 16.30 4.05
C GLY A 215 -6.59 17.02 3.09
N GLN A 216 -6.51 16.67 1.82
CA GLN A 216 -7.47 17.11 0.81
C GLN A 216 -8.55 16.07 0.58
N LEU A 217 -8.26 14.77 0.87
CA LEU A 217 -9.17 13.65 0.65
C LEU A 217 -9.21 12.74 1.86
N GLU A 218 -10.41 12.41 2.33
CA GLU A 218 -10.60 11.40 3.36
C GLU A 218 -10.85 10.02 2.72
N LEU A 219 -10.14 9.01 3.22
CA LEU A 219 -10.34 7.63 2.83
C LEU A 219 -10.96 6.85 3.97
N ARG A 220 -12.06 6.15 3.69
CA ARG A 220 -12.64 5.16 4.60
C ARG A 220 -12.53 3.76 4.00
N LEU A 221 -12.16 2.82 4.84
CA LEU A 221 -12.10 1.41 4.48
C LEU A 221 -13.38 0.72 4.96
N PHE A 222 -14.00 -0.03 4.07
CA PHE A 222 -15.17 -0.82 4.35
C PHE A 222 -14.85 -2.29 4.10
N PRO A 223 -15.19 -3.20 5.03
CA PRO A 223 -15.07 -4.63 4.76
C PRO A 223 -16.05 -5.02 3.65
N ALA A 224 -15.59 -5.84 2.74
CA ALA A 224 -16.44 -6.52 1.76
C ALA A 224 -16.89 -7.89 2.32
N ALA A 225 -17.66 -8.65 1.54
CA ALA A 225 -17.91 -10.04 1.86
C ALA A 225 -16.61 -10.84 1.90
N ALA A 226 -16.46 -11.72 2.88
CA ALA A 226 -15.31 -12.60 2.97
C ALA A 226 -15.34 -13.61 1.83
N ARG A 227 -14.18 -13.86 1.20
CA ARG A 227 -14.02 -14.83 0.11
C ARG A 227 -13.18 -16.01 0.57
N ARG A 228 -13.56 -17.21 0.21
CA ARG A 228 -12.78 -18.39 0.54
C ARG A 228 -11.44 -18.37 -0.21
N VAL A 229 -10.34 -18.70 0.47
CA VAL A 229 -8.99 -18.57 -0.10
C VAL A 229 -8.73 -19.59 -1.19
N ASP A 230 -9.27 -20.81 -1.06
CA ASP A 230 -9.16 -21.91 -2.02
C ASP A 230 -10.14 -21.78 -3.21
N ASP A 231 -11.34 -21.22 -2.98
CA ASP A 231 -12.34 -20.98 -4.03
C ASP A 231 -12.94 -19.56 -3.90
N PRO A 232 -12.34 -18.56 -4.57
CA PRO A 232 -12.81 -17.17 -4.50
C PRO A 232 -14.22 -16.90 -5.00
N ARG A 233 -14.88 -17.89 -5.64
CA ARG A 233 -16.30 -17.82 -6.05
C ARG A 233 -17.23 -18.01 -4.86
N GLN A 234 -16.75 -18.61 -3.78
CA GLN A 234 -17.48 -18.75 -2.53
C GLN A 234 -17.22 -17.54 -1.65
N TRP A 235 -18.28 -16.88 -1.28
CA TRP A 235 -18.24 -15.71 -0.42
C TRP A 235 -19.30 -15.81 0.67
N ARG A 236 -19.05 -15.15 1.79
CA ARG A 236 -19.97 -15.06 2.93
C ARG A 236 -20.01 -13.64 3.41
N ALA A 237 -21.22 -13.15 3.77
CA ALA A 237 -21.36 -11.90 4.47
C ALA A 237 -20.61 -11.95 5.81
N LEU A 238 -19.99 -10.84 6.19
CA LEU A 238 -19.18 -10.79 7.43
C LEU A 238 -20.02 -11.08 8.68
N GLU A 239 -21.28 -10.68 8.67
CA GLU A 239 -22.25 -10.94 9.74
C GLU A 239 -22.47 -12.43 10.01
N SER A 240 -22.29 -13.28 9.00
CA SER A 240 -22.48 -14.74 9.14
C SER A 240 -21.39 -15.43 9.99
N PHE A 241 -20.37 -14.67 10.41
CA PHE A 241 -19.33 -15.16 11.29
C PHE A 241 -19.56 -14.79 12.78
N ARG A 242 -20.65 -14.08 13.13
CA ARG A 242 -20.90 -13.59 14.50
C ARG A 242 -21.08 -14.69 15.55
N ASP A 243 -21.74 -15.79 15.16
CA ASP A 243 -22.10 -16.84 16.11
C ASP A 243 -21.10 -18.01 16.09
N GLN A 244 -19.86 -17.76 15.70
CA GLN A 244 -18.82 -18.77 15.63
C GLN A 244 -17.48 -18.20 16.13
N ARG A 245 -16.58 -19.09 16.52
CA ARG A 245 -15.21 -18.71 16.86
C ARG A 245 -14.48 -18.27 15.60
N VAL A 246 -13.83 -17.12 15.67
CA VAL A 246 -13.09 -16.51 14.55
C VAL A 246 -11.65 -16.23 14.97
N HIS A 247 -10.72 -16.86 14.27
CA HIS A 247 -9.29 -16.54 14.35
C HIS A 247 -8.98 -15.42 13.36
N ALA A 248 -8.64 -14.23 13.86
CA ALA A 248 -8.25 -13.09 13.04
C ALA A 248 -6.72 -13.10 12.85
N VAL A 249 -6.27 -13.34 11.63
CA VAL A 249 -4.84 -13.47 11.30
C VAL A 249 -4.38 -12.28 10.48
N ALA A 250 -3.32 -11.60 10.94
CA ALA A 250 -2.76 -10.46 10.22
C ALA A 250 -1.23 -10.38 10.34
N ALA A 251 -0.54 -10.31 9.20
CA ALA A 251 0.89 -10.09 9.05
C ALA A 251 1.16 -8.83 8.20
N ILE A 252 0.60 -7.71 8.64
CA ILE A 252 0.69 -6.39 8.01
C ILE A 252 1.32 -5.37 8.95
N GLY A 253 1.70 -4.19 8.43
CA GLY A 253 2.37 -3.14 9.21
C GLY A 253 1.56 -2.57 10.38
N ASN A 254 0.22 -2.69 10.35
CA ASN A 254 -0.68 -2.32 11.45
C ASN A 254 -1.81 -3.35 11.58
N PRO A 255 -1.56 -4.50 12.26
CA PRO A 255 -2.54 -5.57 12.40
C PRO A 255 -3.76 -5.15 13.25
N GLN A 256 -3.56 -4.26 14.24
CA GLN A 256 -4.63 -3.81 15.12
C GLN A 256 -5.80 -3.20 14.34
N ARG A 257 -5.50 -2.47 13.27
CA ARG A 257 -6.54 -1.90 12.40
C ARG A 257 -7.46 -2.96 11.77
N PHE A 258 -6.90 -4.10 11.39
CA PHE A 258 -7.68 -5.23 10.87
C PHE A 258 -8.55 -5.85 11.96
N PHE A 259 -8.01 -6.03 13.16
CA PHE A 259 -8.74 -6.56 14.30
C PHE A 259 -9.87 -5.63 14.75
N ASP A 260 -9.62 -4.33 14.81
CA ASP A 260 -10.63 -3.32 15.17
C ASP A 260 -11.77 -3.28 14.12
N LEU A 261 -11.44 -3.43 12.83
CA LEU A 261 -12.43 -3.52 11.75
C LEU A 261 -13.39 -4.71 11.97
N LEU A 262 -12.85 -5.89 12.33
CA LEU A 262 -13.64 -7.09 12.61
C LEU A 262 -14.53 -6.90 13.84
N ARG A 263 -14.00 -6.32 14.93
CA ARG A 263 -14.79 -6.01 16.15
C ARG A 263 -15.90 -4.99 15.87
N GLN A 264 -15.60 -3.93 15.13
CA GLN A 264 -16.61 -2.94 14.72
C GLN A 264 -17.72 -3.55 13.86
N SER A 265 -17.42 -4.65 13.16
CA SER A 265 -18.41 -5.43 12.43
C SER A 265 -19.20 -6.41 13.30
N GLY A 266 -18.97 -6.41 14.63
CA GLY A 266 -19.69 -7.21 15.60
C GLY A 266 -19.19 -8.65 15.73
N LEU A 267 -17.93 -8.94 15.37
CA LEU A 267 -17.34 -10.26 15.53
C LEU A 267 -16.57 -10.38 16.84
N GLU A 268 -16.70 -11.53 17.50
CA GLU A 268 -15.79 -11.97 18.56
C GLU A 268 -14.61 -12.68 17.94
N ILE A 269 -13.40 -12.13 18.13
CA ILE A 269 -12.20 -12.63 17.47
C ILE A 269 -11.11 -13.01 18.45
N GLU A 270 -10.35 -14.03 18.09
CA GLU A 270 -9.04 -14.35 18.67
C GLU A 270 -7.94 -13.79 17.75
N GLU A 271 -7.12 -12.88 18.28
CA GLU A 271 -6.11 -12.15 17.50
C GLU A 271 -4.82 -12.94 17.35
N HIS A 272 -4.35 -13.07 16.09
CA HIS A 272 -3.07 -13.66 15.75
C HIS A 272 -2.26 -12.68 14.92
N ALA A 273 -1.46 -11.84 15.59
CA ALA A 273 -0.59 -10.87 14.96
C ALA A 273 0.78 -11.45 14.63
N PHE A 274 1.18 -11.42 13.37
CA PHE A 274 2.49 -11.83 12.88
C PHE A 274 3.33 -10.62 12.45
N ALA A 275 4.61 -10.84 12.25
CA ALA A 275 5.48 -9.80 11.69
C ALA A 275 5.05 -9.44 10.25
N ASP A 276 5.16 -8.15 9.89
CA ASP A 276 4.88 -7.71 8.51
C ASP A 276 5.72 -8.52 7.51
N HIS A 277 5.09 -8.97 6.41
CA HIS A 277 5.66 -9.89 5.43
C HIS A 277 6.04 -11.29 5.97
N HIS A 278 5.41 -11.73 7.06
CA HIS A 278 5.58 -13.10 7.55
C HIS A 278 5.27 -14.13 6.45
N VAL A 279 6.14 -15.12 6.32
CA VAL A 279 5.92 -16.27 5.42
C VAL A 279 5.20 -17.35 6.23
N PHE A 280 3.92 -17.56 5.92
CA PHE A 280 3.11 -18.52 6.65
C PHE A 280 3.51 -19.97 6.34
N ALA A 281 3.53 -20.79 7.38
CA ALA A 281 3.57 -22.24 7.30
C ALA A 281 2.20 -22.81 7.74
N PRO A 282 1.82 -24.04 7.32
CA PRO A 282 0.58 -24.67 7.77
C PRO A 282 0.42 -24.71 9.30
N ALA A 283 1.52 -24.87 10.03
CA ALA A 283 1.52 -24.90 11.50
C ALA A 283 1.11 -23.58 12.14
N ASP A 284 1.35 -22.42 11.48
CA ASP A 284 0.94 -21.10 11.97
C ASP A 284 -0.58 -20.93 12.03
N LEU A 285 -1.31 -21.74 11.26
CA LEU A 285 -2.78 -21.69 11.09
C LEU A 285 -3.48 -22.98 11.55
N ALA A 286 -2.78 -23.83 12.31
CA ALA A 286 -3.28 -25.11 12.81
C ALA A 286 -4.05 -24.93 14.14
N PHE A 287 -5.13 -24.14 14.13
CA PHE A 287 -6.00 -23.98 15.30
C PHE A 287 -6.89 -25.23 15.46
N GLU A 288 -6.89 -25.83 16.66
CA GLU A 288 -7.51 -27.14 16.93
C GLU A 288 -9.06 -27.10 17.05
N ASP A 289 -9.61 -25.92 17.34
CA ASP A 289 -11.05 -25.75 17.59
C ASP A 289 -11.94 -25.71 16.35
N GLY A 290 -11.36 -25.76 15.15
CA GLY A 290 -12.08 -25.74 13.88
C GLY A 290 -12.70 -24.39 13.53
N GLY A 291 -12.41 -23.31 14.27
CA GLY A 291 -12.92 -21.95 14.05
C GLY A 291 -12.54 -21.41 12.66
N ALA A 292 -13.36 -20.48 12.15
CA ALA A 292 -13.08 -19.80 10.89
C ALA A 292 -11.81 -18.93 11.01
N ILE A 293 -10.99 -18.91 9.97
CA ILE A 293 -9.78 -18.10 9.90
C ILE A 293 -10.05 -16.93 8.95
N LEU A 294 -10.16 -15.72 9.49
CA LEU A 294 -10.27 -14.50 8.70
C LEU A 294 -8.89 -13.82 8.60
N MET A 295 -8.46 -13.53 7.38
CA MET A 295 -7.16 -12.91 7.12
C MET A 295 -7.25 -11.77 6.11
N THR A 296 -6.24 -10.89 6.11
CA THR A 296 -6.17 -9.81 5.11
C THR A 296 -5.92 -10.37 3.70
N SER A 297 -6.29 -9.63 2.66
CA SER A 297 -5.99 -10.01 1.26
C SER A 297 -4.48 -10.20 1.03
N LYS A 298 -3.64 -9.38 1.68
CA LYS A 298 -2.17 -9.50 1.62
C LYS A 298 -1.67 -10.82 2.23
N ASP A 299 -2.34 -11.33 3.24
CA ASP A 299 -1.96 -12.58 3.90
C ASP A 299 -2.54 -13.79 3.17
N ALA A 300 -3.75 -13.70 2.66
CA ALA A 300 -4.41 -14.76 1.91
C ALA A 300 -3.59 -15.22 0.69
N VAL A 301 -2.96 -14.29 -0.05
CA VAL A 301 -2.15 -14.64 -1.23
C VAL A 301 -0.91 -15.46 -0.88
N LYS A 302 -0.40 -15.34 0.37
CA LYS A 302 0.73 -16.12 0.86
C LYS A 302 0.36 -17.55 1.25
N CYS A 303 -0.92 -17.80 1.55
CA CYS A 303 -1.44 -19.08 2.04
C CYS A 303 -2.02 -19.98 0.93
N ARG A 304 -2.06 -19.51 -0.31
CA ARG A 304 -2.72 -20.23 -1.43
C ARG A 304 -2.18 -21.62 -1.71
N SER A 305 -0.93 -21.91 -1.33
CA SER A 305 -0.32 -23.24 -1.55
C SER A 305 -0.75 -24.31 -0.53
N PHE A 306 -1.40 -23.92 0.58
CA PHE A 306 -1.83 -24.81 1.67
C PHE A 306 -3.16 -24.38 2.28
N THR A 307 -4.11 -24.03 1.45
CA THR A 307 -5.44 -23.56 1.86
C THR A 307 -6.25 -24.63 2.60
N GLN A 308 -7.13 -24.18 3.48
CA GLN A 308 -8.15 -24.97 4.17
C GLN A 308 -9.51 -24.33 3.93
N GLU A 309 -10.60 -25.11 3.92
CA GLU A 309 -11.97 -24.61 3.68
C GLU A 309 -12.43 -23.55 4.68
N ARG A 310 -11.84 -23.50 5.87
CA ARG A 310 -12.12 -22.52 6.92
C ARG A 310 -11.35 -21.19 6.77
N MET A 311 -10.48 -21.08 5.75
CA MET A 311 -9.67 -19.88 5.51
C MET A 311 -10.39 -18.91 4.58
N TRP A 312 -10.60 -17.70 5.07
CA TRP A 312 -11.34 -16.64 4.40
C TRP A 312 -10.50 -15.38 4.30
N GLU A 313 -10.40 -14.86 3.10
CA GLU A 313 -9.85 -13.53 2.83
C GLU A 313 -10.93 -12.49 3.09
N LEU A 314 -10.61 -11.42 3.83
CA LEU A 314 -11.48 -10.26 3.95
C LEU A 314 -10.96 -9.11 3.09
N PRO A 315 -11.49 -8.91 1.89
CA PRO A 315 -11.17 -7.74 1.10
C PRO A 315 -11.69 -6.47 1.76
N VAL A 316 -10.95 -5.38 1.63
CA VAL A 316 -11.39 -4.06 2.03
C VAL A 316 -11.55 -3.18 0.81
N THR A 317 -12.68 -2.48 0.73
CA THR A 317 -12.94 -1.48 -0.29
C THR A 317 -12.63 -0.10 0.26
N ALA A 318 -11.78 0.63 -0.45
CA ALA A 318 -11.50 2.01 -0.12
C ALA A 318 -12.54 2.92 -0.80
N ARG A 319 -13.13 3.83 -0.04
CA ARG A 319 -14.01 4.88 -0.57
C ARG A 319 -13.44 6.23 -0.21
N LEU A 320 -13.20 7.03 -1.22
CA LEU A 320 -12.92 8.46 -1.08
C LEU A 320 -14.23 9.22 -0.91
N SER A 321 -14.18 10.42 -0.33
CA SER A 321 -15.32 11.35 -0.32
C SER A 321 -15.82 11.53 -1.77
N PRO A 322 -17.15 11.45 -2.01
CA PRO A 322 -17.69 11.32 -3.38
C PRO A 322 -17.21 12.40 -4.34
N ASP A 323 -17.35 13.67 -3.95
CA ASP A 323 -17.04 14.82 -4.83
C ASP A 323 -15.54 14.95 -5.09
N GLU A 324 -14.73 14.82 -4.05
CA GLU A 324 -13.27 14.98 -4.13
C GLU A 324 -12.62 13.77 -4.82
N GLY A 325 -13.13 12.56 -4.58
CA GLY A 325 -12.68 11.35 -5.26
C GLY A 325 -12.97 11.41 -6.75
N GLN A 326 -14.13 11.94 -7.14
CA GLN A 326 -14.48 12.17 -8.54
C GLN A 326 -13.53 13.18 -9.19
N GLY A 327 -13.22 14.29 -8.51
CA GLY A 327 -12.27 15.31 -8.96
C GLY A 327 -10.86 14.76 -9.20
N LEU A 328 -10.38 13.85 -8.35
CA LEU A 328 -9.11 13.16 -8.55
C LEU A 328 -9.13 12.31 -9.83
N ILE A 329 -10.17 11.51 -10.04
CA ILE A 329 -10.30 10.67 -11.25
C ILE A 329 -10.38 11.54 -12.51
N ASP A 330 -11.16 12.60 -12.50
CA ASP A 330 -11.29 13.52 -13.62
C ASP A 330 -9.95 14.21 -13.94
N ARG A 331 -9.17 14.56 -12.91
CA ARG A 331 -7.82 15.10 -13.08
C ARG A 331 -6.89 14.10 -13.78
N ILE A 332 -6.93 12.81 -13.38
CA ILE A 332 -6.13 11.77 -14.03
C ILE A 332 -6.57 11.59 -15.49
N CYS A 333 -7.87 11.58 -15.76
CA CYS A 333 -8.39 11.48 -17.13
C CYS A 333 -7.96 12.69 -18.00
N ALA A 334 -7.91 13.90 -17.44
CA ALA A 334 -7.45 15.08 -18.16
C ALA A 334 -5.95 14.99 -18.56
N LEU A 335 -5.11 14.30 -17.77
CA LEU A 335 -3.71 14.06 -18.12
C LEU A 335 -3.57 13.21 -19.40
N LEU A 336 -4.47 12.25 -19.66
CA LEU A 336 -4.47 11.46 -20.88
C LEU A 336 -4.58 12.34 -22.12
N VAL A 337 -5.49 13.33 -22.08
CA VAL A 337 -5.70 14.26 -23.20
C VAL A 337 -4.45 15.13 -23.45
N SER A 338 -3.77 15.54 -22.37
CA SER A 338 -2.55 16.34 -22.48
C SER A 338 -1.38 15.53 -23.05
N HIS A 339 -1.21 14.27 -22.67
CA HIS A 339 -0.19 13.37 -23.23
C HIS A 339 -0.41 13.08 -24.70
N GLN A 340 -1.66 12.92 -25.17
CA GLN A 340 -1.96 12.70 -26.59
C GLN A 340 -1.66 13.92 -27.48
N LYS A 341 -1.68 15.13 -26.91
CA LYS A 341 -1.43 16.39 -27.64
C LYS A 341 0.06 16.78 -27.72
N SER A 342 0.92 16.11 -26.98
CA SER A 342 2.37 16.32 -26.98
C SER A 342 3.09 15.05 -27.44
N PRO A 343 3.07 14.70 -28.74
CA PRO A 343 3.97 13.69 -29.27
C PRO A 343 5.38 14.24 -29.12
N GLY A 344 6.24 13.57 -28.34
CA GLY A 344 7.63 13.92 -28.10
C GLY A 344 8.50 13.86 -29.38
#